data_9e33f1bbc25b8a4932d35172cf5b336f
#
_entry.id   9e33f1bbc25b8a4932d35172cf5b336f
#
_cell.length_a   1.000
_cell.length_b   1.000
_cell.length_c   1.000
_cell.angle_alpha   90.00
_cell.angle_beta   90.00
_cell.angle_gamma   90.00
#
_symmetry.space_group_name_H-M   'P 1'
#
loop_
_entity.id
_entity.type
_entity.pdbx_description
1 polymer ?
#
loop_
_entity_poly.entity_id
_entity_poly.type
_entity_poly.pdbx_seq_one_letter_code
_entity_poly.pdbx_strand_id
1 'polypeptide(L)'
;MYGNIFKESFKTFLNFEFDDNKTALNYLKYKSIPKISYKVLDAPYLRDDFYLQLIDWSKQNLIAVGLDSKLYTWNAKLSKVSFIAELSKEGSYYSSLSFNNDGKNLISCSNYGNIFIRNIEKEKNEKAFTGFSHGRICNVSPMNLNPNIFSFGSRDLAIKTIDLRSKLNPILQYFGHNKEICGMKWSADDKKLASGGDDNKLFIWDIRKEEPEYKLNSHTSAIKALDWSTFKFGYLLSGGGMQDMTLKLWNINNMTLVDSIDTSSQVCNIAFSKISHEFVTTHGYKNNYIYVWDSKNMNIKAKLKGHKKRVVYMALSPDSRKIVTGAGDETIRLWETFGYENQRYNFYNDSPDLNLGKDGDLLEINQTKNKENCFTNFEIR
;
A
#
# COMPACT_ATOMS: atom_id res chain seq x y z
N MET A 1 -45.66 -19.31 13.90
CA MET A 1 -45.81 -19.73 12.49
C MET A 1 -44.79 -19.05 11.54
N TYR A 2 -44.39 -17.84 11.80
CA TYR A 2 -43.45 -17.12 10.91
C TYR A 2 -41.99 -17.57 10.97
N GLY A 3 -41.55 -18.17 12.08
CA GLY A 3 -40.18 -18.67 12.21
C GLY A 3 -39.85 -19.87 11.29
N ASN A 4 -40.86 -20.63 10.89
CA ASN A 4 -40.68 -21.78 10.00
C ASN A 4 -40.61 -21.35 8.53
N ILE A 5 -41.32 -20.29 8.16
CA ILE A 5 -41.32 -19.75 6.76
C ILE A 5 -39.96 -19.17 6.42
N PHE A 6 -39.29 -18.48 7.36
CA PHE A 6 -37.94 -17.96 7.15
C PHE A 6 -36.90 -19.07 7.05
N LYS A 7 -37.03 -20.12 7.86
CA LYS A 7 -36.16 -21.30 7.77
C LYS A 7 -36.39 -22.08 6.45
N GLU A 8 -37.62 -22.19 5.99
CA GLU A 8 -37.94 -22.83 4.71
C GLU A 8 -37.50 -21.97 3.52
N SER A 9 -37.69 -20.64 3.54
CA SER A 9 -37.21 -19.74 2.50
C SER A 9 -35.67 -19.75 2.42
N PHE A 10 -34.98 -19.81 3.54
CA PHE A 10 -33.53 -19.90 3.58
C PHE A 10 -33.04 -21.28 3.10
N LYS A 11 -33.75 -22.37 3.45
CA LYS A 11 -33.47 -23.69 2.90
C LYS A 11 -33.75 -23.75 1.39
N THR A 12 -34.83 -23.12 0.92
CA THR A 12 -35.18 -23.06 -0.52
C THR A 12 -34.17 -22.24 -1.31
N PHE A 13 -33.68 -21.13 -0.75
CA PHE A 13 -32.63 -20.34 -1.37
C PHE A 13 -31.30 -21.11 -1.46
N LEU A 14 -30.91 -21.83 -0.40
CA LEU A 14 -29.74 -22.70 -0.41
C LEU A 14 -29.89 -23.91 -1.33
N ASN A 15 -31.09 -24.46 -1.47
CA ASN A 15 -31.34 -25.59 -2.37
C ASN A 15 -31.46 -25.20 -3.86
N PHE A 16 -31.68 -23.89 -4.17
CA PHE A 16 -31.77 -23.44 -5.55
C PHE A 16 -30.39 -23.18 -6.19
N GLU A 17 -29.36 -22.90 -5.39
CA GLU A 17 -28.00 -22.65 -5.89
C GLU A 17 -26.99 -23.80 -5.65
N PHE A 18 -27.31 -24.75 -4.77
CA PHE A 18 -26.35 -25.82 -4.39
C PHE A 18 -27.05 -27.14 -4.14
N ASP A 19 -26.77 -28.10 -4.99
CA ASP A 19 -27.31 -29.48 -4.91
C ASP A 19 -26.84 -30.30 -3.68
N ASP A 20 -26.01 -29.70 -2.80
CA ASP A 20 -25.50 -30.37 -1.61
C ASP A 20 -25.27 -29.38 -0.44
N ASN A 21 -25.93 -29.58 0.69
CA ASN A 21 -25.75 -28.78 1.92
C ASN A 21 -24.30 -28.74 2.42
N LYS A 22 -23.47 -29.73 2.06
CA LYS A 22 -22.03 -29.77 2.32
C LYS A 22 -21.27 -28.77 1.45
N THR A 23 -21.71 -28.56 0.20
CA THR A 23 -21.09 -27.60 -0.71
C THR A 23 -21.40 -26.15 -0.31
N ALA A 24 -22.62 -25.88 0.13
CA ALA A 24 -23.00 -24.55 0.64
C ALA A 24 -22.28 -24.21 1.95
N LEU A 25 -22.15 -25.17 2.87
CA LEU A 25 -21.33 -25.01 4.10
C LEU A 25 -19.84 -24.88 3.81
N ASN A 26 -19.34 -25.50 2.74
CA ASN A 26 -17.95 -25.34 2.29
C ASN A 26 -17.71 -24.01 1.58
N TYR A 27 -18.72 -23.41 0.92
CA TYR A 27 -18.64 -22.05 0.37
C TYR A 27 -18.67 -20.98 1.46
N LEU A 28 -19.28 -21.25 2.60
CA LEU A 28 -19.25 -20.40 3.80
C LEU A 28 -17.98 -20.64 4.66
N LYS A 29 -17.19 -21.65 4.36
CA LYS A 29 -15.87 -21.84 4.93
C LYS A 29 -14.93 -20.79 4.30
N TYR A 30 -14.48 -19.85 5.11
CA TYR A 30 -13.39 -18.91 4.94
C TYR A 30 -12.58 -19.13 3.65
N LYS A 31 -12.80 -18.30 2.64
CA LYS A 31 -11.94 -18.31 1.46
C LYS A 31 -10.53 -17.98 1.95
N SER A 32 -9.68 -18.99 2.04
CA SER A 32 -8.30 -18.82 2.50
C SER A 32 -7.55 -17.95 1.50
N ILE A 33 -6.70 -17.08 2.00
CA ILE A 33 -5.82 -16.23 1.17
C ILE A 33 -4.99 -17.15 0.26
N PRO A 34 -5.03 -16.96 -1.08
CA PRO A 34 -4.26 -17.78 -2.00
C PRO A 34 -2.77 -17.66 -1.73
N LYS A 35 -2.08 -18.78 -1.52
CA LYS A 35 -0.65 -18.82 -1.19
C LYS A 35 0.27 -18.70 -2.41
N ILE A 36 -0.31 -18.71 -3.61
CA ILE A 36 0.40 -18.68 -4.90
C ILE A 36 -0.02 -17.42 -5.66
N SER A 37 0.94 -16.80 -6.36
CA SER A 37 0.66 -15.66 -7.24
C SER A 37 -0.24 -16.09 -8.40
N TYR A 38 -1.26 -15.29 -8.71
CA TYR A 38 -2.15 -15.59 -9.84
C TYR A 38 -1.56 -15.17 -11.19
N LYS A 39 -0.52 -14.34 -11.18
CA LYS A 39 0.21 -13.91 -12.37
C LYS A 39 1.68 -13.67 -12.06
N VAL A 40 2.53 -14.06 -13.03
CA VAL A 40 3.98 -13.81 -13.00
C VAL A 40 4.35 -13.13 -14.30
N LEU A 41 5.14 -12.07 -14.24
CA LEU A 41 5.66 -11.32 -15.35
C LEU A 41 7.19 -11.31 -15.27
N ASP A 42 7.86 -11.47 -16.40
CA ASP A 42 9.30 -11.32 -16.48
C ASP A 42 9.68 -9.84 -16.44
N ALA A 43 10.68 -9.53 -15.65
CA ALA A 43 11.19 -8.17 -15.44
C ALA A 43 12.73 -8.18 -15.49
N PRO A 44 13.31 -8.41 -16.69
CA PRO A 44 14.76 -8.47 -16.86
C PRO A 44 15.38 -7.13 -16.45
N TYR A 45 16.54 -7.20 -15.78
CA TYR A 45 17.26 -6.05 -15.25
C TYR A 45 16.54 -5.30 -14.10
N LEU A 46 15.53 -5.89 -13.47
CA LEU A 46 14.99 -5.36 -12.22
C LEU A 46 16.09 -5.45 -11.15
N ARG A 47 16.55 -4.28 -10.67
CA ARG A 47 17.69 -4.21 -9.75
C ARG A 47 17.34 -4.82 -8.39
N ASP A 48 18.24 -5.64 -7.85
CA ASP A 48 18.15 -6.16 -6.49
C ASP A 48 18.83 -5.18 -5.50
N ASP A 49 18.26 -3.99 -5.34
CA ASP A 49 18.75 -2.97 -4.42
C ASP A 49 17.67 -2.61 -3.38
N PHE A 50 17.99 -2.83 -2.11
CA PHE A 50 17.08 -2.59 -0.99
C PHE A 50 16.64 -1.13 -0.90
N TYR A 51 17.49 -0.18 -1.28
CA TYR A 51 17.23 1.25 -1.12
C TYR A 51 16.30 1.84 -2.18
N LEU A 52 16.06 1.15 -3.28
CA LEU A 52 15.28 1.66 -4.41
C LEU A 52 13.77 1.36 -4.26
N GLN A 53 12.95 2.13 -4.99
CA GLN A 53 11.51 1.91 -5.13
C GLN A 53 11.12 1.92 -6.60
N LEU A 54 11.16 0.74 -7.25
CA LEU A 54 11.06 0.61 -8.72
C LEU A 54 9.70 0.16 -9.23
N ILE A 55 8.71 -0.02 -8.35
CA ILE A 55 7.36 -0.45 -8.72
C ILE A 55 6.34 0.38 -7.99
N ASP A 56 5.33 0.88 -8.72
CA ASP A 56 4.13 1.47 -8.13
C ASP A 56 2.88 1.15 -8.96
N TRP A 57 1.69 1.21 -8.34
CA TRP A 57 0.41 0.86 -8.94
C TRP A 57 -0.57 2.02 -8.88
N SER A 58 -0.94 2.57 -10.04
CA SER A 58 -1.81 3.74 -10.14
C SER A 58 -3.28 3.41 -9.87
N LYS A 59 -4.09 4.44 -9.57
CA LYS A 59 -5.55 4.34 -9.48
C LYS A 59 -6.23 3.91 -10.79
N GLN A 60 -5.55 4.05 -11.92
CA GLN A 60 -6.04 3.66 -13.25
C GLN A 60 -5.67 2.22 -13.63
N ASN A 61 -5.20 1.41 -12.65
CA ASN A 61 -4.72 0.04 -12.86
C ASN A 61 -3.50 -0.08 -13.79
N LEU A 62 -2.65 0.93 -13.80
CA LEU A 62 -1.34 0.89 -14.45
C LEU A 62 -0.26 0.60 -13.42
N ILE A 63 0.56 -0.39 -13.65
CA ILE A 63 1.75 -0.69 -12.85
C ILE A 63 2.95 -0.11 -13.58
N ALA A 64 3.66 0.83 -12.96
CA ALA A 64 4.92 1.36 -13.45
C ALA A 64 6.08 0.52 -12.93
N VAL A 65 7.06 0.25 -13.79
CA VAL A 65 8.23 -0.56 -13.49
C VAL A 65 9.48 0.08 -14.10
N GLY A 66 10.50 0.30 -13.27
CA GLY A 66 11.82 0.73 -13.69
C GLY A 66 12.74 -0.48 -13.88
N LEU A 67 13.18 -0.69 -15.11
CA LEU A 67 14.11 -1.75 -15.47
C LEU A 67 15.41 -1.11 -15.94
N ASP A 68 16.35 -0.95 -15.04
CA ASP A 68 17.61 -0.24 -15.27
C ASP A 68 17.36 1.18 -15.82
N SER A 69 17.79 1.51 -17.03
CA SER A 69 17.56 2.81 -17.69
C SER A 69 16.17 2.96 -18.31
N LYS A 70 15.38 1.89 -18.38
CA LYS A 70 14.10 1.86 -19.09
C LYS A 70 12.91 1.88 -18.13
N LEU A 71 11.87 2.62 -18.51
CA LEU A 71 10.63 2.74 -17.80
C LEU A 71 9.49 2.15 -18.61
N TYR A 72 8.75 1.26 -17.99
CA TYR A 72 7.59 0.59 -18.57
C TYR A 72 6.36 0.78 -17.72
N THR A 73 5.21 0.69 -18.35
CA THR A 73 3.93 0.49 -17.65
C THR A 73 3.26 -0.77 -18.14
N TRP A 74 2.62 -1.47 -17.22
CA TRP A 74 1.78 -2.61 -17.52
C TRP A 74 0.34 -2.31 -17.09
N ASN A 75 -0.60 -2.45 -18.04
CA ASN A 75 -2.02 -2.28 -17.75
C ASN A 75 -2.60 -3.57 -17.18
N ALA A 76 -2.99 -3.55 -15.90
CA ALA A 76 -3.46 -4.74 -15.20
C ALA A 76 -4.81 -5.26 -15.72
N LYS A 77 -5.63 -4.40 -16.35
CA LYS A 77 -6.91 -4.80 -16.95
C LYS A 77 -6.73 -5.40 -18.34
N LEU A 78 -5.92 -4.75 -19.18
CA LEU A 78 -5.74 -5.13 -20.58
C LEU A 78 -4.59 -6.13 -20.77
N SER A 79 -3.78 -6.38 -19.75
CA SER A 79 -2.55 -7.20 -19.81
C SER A 79 -1.56 -6.72 -20.89
N LYS A 80 -1.50 -5.40 -21.13
CA LYS A 80 -0.66 -4.78 -22.15
C LYS A 80 0.53 -4.08 -21.50
N VAL A 81 1.73 -4.33 -22.01
CA VAL A 81 2.97 -3.60 -21.69
C VAL A 81 3.11 -2.41 -22.64
N SER A 82 3.52 -1.27 -22.10
CA SER A 82 3.88 -0.08 -22.88
C SER A 82 5.24 0.44 -22.43
N PHE A 83 6.11 0.72 -23.38
CA PHE A 83 7.36 1.44 -23.12
C PHE A 83 7.05 2.93 -22.93
N ILE A 84 7.64 3.52 -21.92
CA ILE A 84 7.37 4.94 -21.57
C ILE A 84 8.56 5.82 -21.89
N ALA A 85 9.76 5.43 -21.46
CA ALA A 85 10.95 6.22 -21.67
C ALA A 85 12.24 5.49 -21.33
N GLU A 86 13.33 6.06 -21.77
CA GLU A 86 14.69 5.66 -21.45
C GLU A 86 15.52 6.86 -21.00
N LEU A 87 16.40 6.64 -20.03
CA LEU A 87 17.36 7.63 -19.58
C LEU A 87 18.54 7.65 -20.55
N SER A 88 18.88 8.84 -21.05
CA SER A 88 19.91 8.99 -22.10
C SER A 88 21.35 9.00 -21.59
N LYS A 89 21.55 9.30 -20.28
CA LYS A 89 22.90 9.39 -19.72
C LYS A 89 23.46 8.00 -19.45
N GLU A 90 24.68 7.73 -19.91
CA GLU A 90 25.37 6.48 -19.65
C GLU A 90 25.49 6.16 -18.16
N GLY A 91 25.26 4.91 -17.77
CA GLY A 91 25.24 4.47 -16.37
C GLY A 91 24.05 4.99 -15.56
N SER A 92 23.07 5.64 -16.21
CA SER A 92 21.85 6.07 -15.50
C SER A 92 20.88 4.90 -15.35
N TYR A 93 20.20 4.90 -14.20
CA TYR A 93 19.10 3.99 -13.92
C TYR A 93 18.00 4.69 -13.11
N TYR A 94 16.79 4.18 -13.21
CA TYR A 94 15.70 4.63 -12.36
C TYR A 94 15.94 4.18 -10.92
N SER A 95 15.72 5.07 -9.98
CA SER A 95 15.96 4.80 -8.55
C SER A 95 14.69 4.85 -7.71
N SER A 96 13.69 5.64 -8.12
CA SER A 96 12.38 5.67 -7.46
C SER A 96 11.27 6.00 -8.44
N LEU A 97 10.11 5.39 -8.23
CA LEU A 97 8.88 5.60 -8.98
C LEU A 97 7.71 5.78 -8.03
N SER A 98 6.83 6.71 -8.33
CA SER A 98 5.53 6.80 -7.67
C SER A 98 4.52 7.52 -8.54
N PHE A 99 3.28 7.03 -8.57
CA PHE A 99 2.16 7.78 -9.11
C PHE A 99 1.69 8.81 -8.09
N ASN A 100 1.29 9.98 -8.56
CA ASN A 100 0.57 10.89 -7.69
C ASN A 100 -0.81 10.31 -7.33
N ASN A 101 -1.46 10.89 -6.32
CA ASN A 101 -2.66 10.29 -5.76
C ASN A 101 -3.88 10.31 -6.69
N ASP A 102 -3.93 11.14 -7.74
CA ASP A 102 -4.97 11.10 -8.77
C ASP A 102 -4.70 10.02 -9.85
N GLY A 103 -3.49 9.47 -9.88
CA GLY A 103 -3.05 8.45 -10.83
C GLY A 103 -2.71 8.97 -12.22
N LYS A 104 -2.74 10.28 -12.45
CA LYS A 104 -2.50 10.88 -13.78
C LYS A 104 -1.02 11.05 -14.08
N ASN A 105 -0.24 11.44 -13.07
CA ASN A 105 1.17 11.74 -13.22
C ASN A 105 2.03 10.65 -12.59
N LEU A 106 3.01 10.17 -13.34
CA LEU A 106 4.08 9.31 -12.86
C LEU A 106 5.31 10.17 -12.56
N ILE A 107 5.76 10.14 -11.32
CA ILE A 107 7.00 10.73 -10.87
C ILE A 107 8.06 9.65 -10.94
N SER A 108 9.13 9.89 -11.66
CA SER A 108 10.26 8.97 -11.78
C SER A 108 11.57 9.67 -11.51
N CYS A 109 12.45 9.04 -10.75
CA CYS A 109 13.72 9.61 -10.34
C CYS A 109 14.89 8.75 -10.81
N SER A 110 16.04 9.39 -11.02
CA SER A 110 17.27 8.72 -11.42
C SER A 110 18.33 8.71 -10.33
N ASN A 111 19.31 7.83 -10.49
CA ASN A 111 20.50 7.75 -9.65
C ASN A 111 21.36 9.02 -9.64
N TYR A 112 21.18 9.90 -10.61
CA TYR A 112 21.86 11.21 -10.69
C TYR A 112 21.02 12.36 -10.07
N GLY A 113 19.92 12.07 -9.38
CA GLY A 113 19.11 13.08 -8.71
C GLY A 113 18.16 13.86 -9.63
N ASN A 114 17.95 13.39 -10.85
CA ASN A 114 16.96 13.99 -11.76
C ASN A 114 15.57 13.44 -11.46
N ILE A 115 14.56 14.33 -11.55
CA ILE A 115 13.15 13.99 -11.35
C ILE A 115 12.41 14.27 -12.65
N PHE A 116 11.67 13.31 -13.14
CA PHE A 116 10.84 13.42 -14.34
C PHE A 116 9.38 13.21 -13.96
N ILE A 117 8.53 14.10 -14.42
CA ILE A 117 7.08 14.01 -14.22
C ILE A 117 6.43 13.84 -15.58
N ARG A 118 5.67 12.76 -15.71
CA ARG A 118 5.00 12.38 -16.94
C ARG A 118 3.52 12.22 -16.73
N ASN A 119 2.76 12.90 -17.56
CA ASN A 119 1.34 12.65 -17.66
C ASN A 119 1.10 11.40 -18.52
N ILE A 120 0.53 10.37 -17.89
CA ILE A 120 0.34 9.07 -18.54
C ILE A 120 -0.79 9.11 -19.57
N GLU A 121 -1.83 9.92 -19.34
CA GLU A 121 -2.96 10.05 -20.27
C GLU A 121 -2.56 10.79 -21.55
N LYS A 122 -1.71 11.81 -21.41
CA LYS A 122 -1.25 12.65 -22.54
C LYS A 122 0.00 12.12 -23.23
N GLU A 123 0.60 11.06 -22.69
CA GLU A 123 1.89 10.50 -23.16
C GLU A 123 3.01 11.56 -23.30
N LYS A 124 2.94 12.61 -22.50
CA LYS A 124 3.87 13.74 -22.56
C LYS A 124 4.69 13.88 -21.27
N ASN A 125 5.96 14.25 -21.45
CA ASN A 125 6.77 14.76 -20.34
C ASN A 125 6.26 16.16 -19.98
N GLU A 126 5.73 16.33 -18.77
CA GLU A 126 5.25 17.63 -18.33
C GLU A 126 6.38 18.49 -17.77
N LYS A 127 7.25 17.89 -16.95
CA LYS A 127 8.34 18.60 -16.29
C LYS A 127 9.54 17.68 -16.03
N ALA A 128 10.71 18.26 -16.07
CA ALA A 128 11.94 17.66 -15.58
C ALA A 128 12.63 18.63 -14.62
N PHE A 129 13.05 18.12 -13.48
CA PHE A 129 13.81 18.88 -12.49
C PHE A 129 15.19 18.27 -12.36
N THR A 130 16.21 19.10 -12.55
CA THR A 130 17.62 18.74 -12.44
C THR A 130 18.30 19.58 -11.37
N GLY A 131 19.33 19.04 -10.72
CA GLY A 131 20.11 19.80 -9.72
C GLY A 131 19.44 19.94 -8.34
N PHE A 132 18.31 19.28 -8.10
CA PHE A 132 17.67 19.28 -6.78
C PHE A 132 18.33 18.31 -5.79
N SER A 133 19.04 17.32 -6.29
CA SER A 133 19.85 16.42 -5.49
C SER A 133 21.15 16.10 -6.20
N HIS A 134 22.24 15.97 -5.44
CA HIS A 134 23.55 15.56 -5.94
C HIS A 134 23.78 14.04 -5.87
N GLY A 135 22.79 13.30 -5.40
CA GLY A 135 22.82 11.85 -5.29
C GLY A 135 21.51 11.20 -5.71
N ARG A 136 21.48 9.86 -5.68
CA ARG A 136 20.29 9.11 -6.03
C ARG A 136 19.13 9.47 -5.12
N ILE A 137 17.94 9.55 -5.73
CA ILE A 137 16.68 9.75 -5.01
C ILE A 137 16.07 8.37 -4.78
N CYS A 138 16.08 7.92 -3.53
CA CYS A 138 15.70 6.56 -3.18
C CYS A 138 14.21 6.36 -2.98
N ASN A 139 13.54 7.40 -2.53
CA ASN A 139 12.10 7.32 -2.28
C ASN A 139 11.40 8.61 -2.68
N VAL A 140 10.22 8.46 -3.27
CA VAL A 140 9.28 9.55 -3.56
C VAL A 140 7.97 9.23 -2.88
N SER A 141 7.43 10.18 -2.14
CA SER A 141 6.16 10.06 -1.44
C SER A 141 5.23 11.21 -1.84
N PRO A 142 4.25 10.98 -2.72
CA PRO A 142 3.20 11.95 -3.02
C PRO A 142 2.29 12.18 -1.80
N MET A 143 1.75 13.38 -1.68
CA MET A 143 0.71 13.67 -0.70
C MET A 143 -0.61 13.00 -1.07
N ASN A 144 -1.40 12.66 -0.05
CA ASN A 144 -2.67 11.95 -0.22
C ASN A 144 -3.81 12.87 -0.68
N LEU A 145 -3.86 14.10 -0.15
CA LEU A 145 -4.93 15.06 -0.42
C LEU A 145 -4.58 16.02 -1.56
N ASN A 146 -3.29 16.29 -1.78
CA ASN A 146 -2.85 17.21 -2.81
C ASN A 146 -1.99 16.51 -3.87
N PRO A 147 -2.57 16.17 -5.04
CA PRO A 147 -1.85 15.42 -6.08
C PRO A 147 -0.70 16.19 -6.75
N ASN A 148 -0.60 17.49 -6.50
CA ASN A 148 0.46 18.32 -7.08
C ASN A 148 1.69 18.43 -6.17
N ILE A 149 1.63 17.92 -4.95
CA ILE A 149 2.72 17.99 -3.99
C ILE A 149 3.28 16.60 -3.71
N PHE A 150 4.59 16.49 -3.71
CA PHE A 150 5.31 15.29 -3.31
C PHE A 150 6.61 15.62 -2.61
N SER A 151 7.05 14.72 -1.75
CA SER A 151 8.37 14.80 -1.12
C SER A 151 9.28 13.71 -1.65
N PHE A 152 10.56 13.97 -1.67
CA PHE A 152 11.57 12.99 -2.01
C PHE A 152 12.72 13.01 -1.03
N GLY A 153 13.26 11.83 -0.75
CA GLY A 153 14.45 11.61 0.06
C GLY A 153 15.58 11.11 -0.79
N SER A 154 16.77 11.60 -0.52
CA SER A 154 17.93 11.32 -1.34
C SER A 154 19.19 11.02 -0.51
N ARG A 155 20.24 10.61 -1.20
CA ARG A 155 21.56 10.37 -0.61
C ARG A 155 22.24 11.63 -0.10
N ASP A 156 21.75 12.83 -0.48
CA ASP A 156 22.23 14.12 0.03
C ASP A 156 21.69 14.49 1.42
N LEU A 157 21.05 13.55 2.11
CA LEU A 157 20.60 13.62 3.50
C LEU A 157 19.40 14.53 3.74
N ALA A 158 18.91 15.21 2.71
CA ALA A 158 17.78 16.12 2.80
C ALA A 158 16.50 15.48 2.28
N ILE A 159 15.39 15.79 2.91
CA ILE A 159 14.05 15.60 2.35
C ILE A 159 13.64 16.93 1.73
N LYS A 160 13.19 16.91 0.49
CA LYS A 160 12.70 18.09 -0.20
C LYS A 160 11.29 17.86 -0.69
N THR A 161 10.44 18.88 -0.56
CA THR A 161 9.06 18.87 -1.02
C THR A 161 8.88 19.82 -2.20
N ILE A 162 8.25 19.32 -3.26
CA ILE A 162 7.99 20.04 -4.49
C ILE A 162 6.48 20.24 -4.67
N ASP A 163 6.05 21.44 -5.06
CA ASP A 163 4.72 21.72 -5.60
C ASP A 163 4.84 21.97 -7.11
N LEU A 164 4.17 21.14 -7.91
CA LEU A 164 4.17 21.25 -9.38
C LEU A 164 3.62 22.57 -9.91
N ARG A 165 2.84 23.28 -9.11
CA ARG A 165 2.24 24.57 -9.46
C ARG A 165 3.16 25.75 -9.14
N SER A 166 4.06 25.56 -8.18
CA SER A 166 4.97 26.61 -7.72
C SER A 166 6.10 26.83 -8.72
N LYS A 167 6.50 28.10 -8.87
CA LYS A 167 7.74 28.48 -9.56
C LYS A 167 8.95 28.38 -8.65
N LEU A 168 8.75 28.50 -7.33
CA LEU A 168 9.78 28.38 -6.31
C LEU A 168 9.75 26.95 -5.77
N ASN A 169 10.76 26.17 -6.08
CA ASN A 169 10.95 24.81 -5.58
C ASN A 169 12.40 24.62 -5.14
N PRO A 170 12.63 23.80 -4.09
CA PRO A 170 11.64 23.13 -3.25
C PRO A 170 10.89 24.11 -2.35
N ILE A 171 9.62 23.78 -2.03
CA ILE A 171 8.78 24.60 -1.13
C ILE A 171 9.10 24.36 0.35
N LEU A 172 9.61 23.18 0.69
CA LEU A 172 10.03 22.76 2.04
C LEU A 172 11.29 21.92 1.94
N GLN A 173 12.17 22.03 2.95
CA GLN A 173 13.33 21.18 3.11
C GLN A 173 13.44 20.77 4.58
N TYR A 174 13.81 19.49 4.81
CA TYR A 174 13.98 18.95 6.16
C TYR A 174 15.38 18.32 6.27
N PHE A 175 16.08 18.65 7.35
CA PHE A 175 17.42 18.15 7.66
C PHE A 175 17.41 17.45 9.00
N GLY A 176 18.04 16.27 9.08
CA GLY A 176 18.09 15.49 10.33
C GLY A 176 18.71 14.12 10.15
N HIS A 177 18.51 13.49 8.99
CA HIS A 177 19.19 12.24 8.67
C HIS A 177 20.68 12.44 8.44
N ASN A 178 21.48 11.46 8.88
CA ASN A 178 22.95 11.47 8.72
C ASN A 178 23.43 10.51 7.63
N LYS A 179 22.53 9.73 7.05
CA LYS A 179 22.75 8.84 5.93
C LYS A 179 21.56 8.87 4.97
N GLU A 180 21.66 8.10 3.92
CA GLU A 180 20.67 8.02 2.85
C GLU A 180 19.24 7.75 3.36
N ILE A 181 18.27 8.52 2.84
CA ILE A 181 16.86 8.39 3.19
C ILE A 181 16.22 7.39 2.22
N CYS A 182 15.80 6.24 2.75
CA CYS A 182 15.32 5.12 1.93
C CYS A 182 13.83 4.80 2.08
N GLY A 183 13.18 5.29 3.12
CA GLY A 183 11.74 5.12 3.33
C GLY A 183 11.07 6.46 3.65
N MET A 184 9.92 6.74 3.02
CA MET A 184 9.10 7.91 3.38
C MET A 184 7.62 7.62 3.13
N LYS A 185 6.76 8.17 4.00
CA LYS A 185 5.32 8.05 3.85
C LYS A 185 4.59 9.20 4.53
N TRP A 186 3.70 9.88 3.80
CA TRP A 186 2.80 10.87 4.36
C TRP A 186 1.66 10.21 5.14
N SER A 187 1.28 10.81 6.27
CA SER A 187 0.04 10.45 7.00
C SER A 187 -1.19 10.70 6.13
N ALA A 188 -2.30 10.03 6.41
CA ALA A 188 -3.51 10.12 5.59
C ALA A 188 -4.08 11.55 5.48
N ASP A 189 -3.82 12.39 6.49
CA ASP A 189 -4.23 13.81 6.55
C ASP A 189 -3.15 14.79 6.02
N ASP A 190 -2.04 14.28 5.49
CA ASP A 190 -0.88 15.03 4.99
C ASP A 190 -0.24 16.00 5.99
N LYS A 191 -0.52 15.87 7.29
CA LYS A 191 0.09 16.74 8.31
C LYS A 191 1.44 16.28 8.77
N LYS A 192 1.68 14.96 8.74
CA LYS A 192 2.93 14.36 9.21
C LYS A 192 3.57 13.53 8.11
N LEU A 193 4.89 13.65 7.99
CA LEU A 193 5.71 12.79 7.14
C LEU A 193 6.56 11.90 8.05
N ALA A 194 6.54 10.59 7.80
CA ALA A 194 7.49 9.66 8.39
C ALA A 194 8.64 9.44 7.42
N SER A 195 9.88 9.46 7.91
CA SER A 195 11.06 9.12 7.11
C SER A 195 12.01 8.18 7.85
N GLY A 196 12.48 7.17 7.12
CA GLY A 196 13.46 6.20 7.59
C GLY A 196 14.75 6.29 6.77
N GLY A 197 15.87 6.13 7.42
CA GLY A 197 17.21 6.24 6.80
C GLY A 197 18.12 5.05 7.07
N ASP A 198 19.22 5.02 6.35
CA ASP A 198 20.34 4.10 6.58
C ASP A 198 21.11 4.43 7.88
N ASP A 199 20.80 5.55 8.51
CA ASP A 199 21.27 5.93 9.85
C ASP A 199 20.48 5.25 10.98
N ASN A 200 19.61 4.29 10.65
CA ASN A 200 18.77 3.50 11.57
C ASN A 200 17.76 4.36 12.36
N LYS A 201 17.51 5.57 11.90
CA LYS A 201 16.61 6.52 12.56
C LYS A 201 15.30 6.62 11.81
N LEU A 202 14.23 6.77 12.59
CA LEU A 202 12.90 7.10 12.12
C LEU A 202 12.57 8.51 12.61
N PHE A 203 12.32 9.42 11.68
CA PHE A 203 11.89 10.78 12.01
C PHE A 203 10.42 10.98 11.64
N ILE A 204 9.76 11.80 12.45
CA ILE A 204 8.42 12.31 12.18
C ILE A 204 8.51 13.82 12.03
N TRP A 205 8.03 14.33 10.91
CA TRP A 205 8.04 15.74 10.55
C TRP A 205 6.62 16.29 10.53
N ASP A 206 6.44 17.49 11.05
CA ASP A 206 5.22 18.28 10.85
C ASP A 206 5.43 19.18 9.63
N ILE A 207 4.46 19.21 8.71
CA ILE A 207 4.53 20.03 7.49
C ILE A 207 4.77 21.52 7.76
N ARG A 208 4.45 21.99 8.97
CA ARG A 208 4.56 23.40 9.38
C ARG A 208 5.93 23.75 10.00
N LYS A 209 6.80 22.74 10.21
CA LYS A 209 8.09 22.88 10.92
C LYS A 209 9.22 22.34 10.06
N GLU A 210 10.35 23.01 10.08
CA GLU A 210 11.57 22.54 9.40
C GLU A 210 12.34 21.51 10.22
N GLU A 211 12.21 21.57 11.56
CA GLU A 211 12.81 20.64 12.50
C GLU A 211 11.96 19.37 12.66
N PRO A 212 12.57 18.20 12.87
CA PRO A 212 11.82 16.99 13.13
C PRO A 212 11.03 17.11 14.44
N GLU A 213 9.75 16.79 14.38
CA GLU A 213 8.90 16.79 15.58
C GLU A 213 9.37 15.68 16.55
N TYR A 214 9.78 14.53 15.98
CA TYR A 214 10.27 13.40 16.77
C TYR A 214 11.35 12.61 16.06
N LYS A 215 12.25 12.05 16.88
CA LYS A 215 13.33 11.19 16.47
C LYS A 215 13.30 9.88 17.26
N LEU A 216 13.05 8.79 16.57
CA LEU A 216 12.90 7.46 17.14
C LEU A 216 14.14 6.60 16.78
N ASN A 217 14.86 6.12 17.79
CA ASN A 217 16.15 5.44 17.62
C ASN A 217 16.12 3.96 18.02
N SER A 218 14.96 3.27 17.90
CA SER A 218 14.83 1.88 18.37
C SER A 218 15.24 0.83 17.34
N HIS A 219 15.39 1.19 16.07
CA HIS A 219 15.90 0.29 15.05
C HIS A 219 17.42 0.22 15.05
N THR A 220 17.98 -0.95 14.73
CA THR A 220 19.43 -1.20 14.67
C THR A 220 19.97 -1.30 13.25
N SER A 221 19.10 -1.21 12.24
CA SER A 221 19.46 -1.24 10.82
C SER A 221 18.57 -0.28 10.02
N ALA A 222 18.91 -0.07 8.74
CA ALA A 222 18.22 0.83 7.83
C ALA A 222 16.70 0.63 7.81
N ILE A 223 15.93 1.72 7.76
CA ILE A 223 14.47 1.71 7.78
C ILE A 223 13.96 2.17 6.41
N LYS A 224 13.47 1.22 5.61
CA LYS A 224 12.81 1.50 4.34
C LYS A 224 11.30 1.31 4.42
N ALA A 225 10.88 0.23 5.05
CA ALA A 225 9.49 -0.18 5.12
C ALA A 225 8.74 0.69 6.12
N LEU A 226 7.83 1.52 5.62
CA LEU A 226 7.01 2.43 6.41
C LEU A 226 5.60 2.48 5.84
N ASP A 227 4.59 2.36 6.69
CA ASP A 227 3.22 2.72 6.33
C ASP A 227 2.38 3.12 7.54
N TRP A 228 1.45 4.06 7.34
CA TRP A 228 0.51 4.52 8.35
C TRP A 228 -0.70 3.61 8.42
N SER A 229 -1.16 3.34 9.64
CA SER A 229 -2.36 2.54 9.83
C SER A 229 -3.58 3.21 9.20
N THR A 230 -4.34 2.46 8.44
CA THR A 230 -5.59 2.93 7.81
C THR A 230 -6.78 2.89 8.78
N PHE A 231 -6.69 2.14 9.88
CA PHE A 231 -7.77 1.92 10.84
C PHE A 231 -7.56 2.61 12.19
N LYS A 232 -6.30 2.90 12.55
CA LYS A 232 -5.97 3.61 13.80
C LYS A 232 -5.20 4.87 13.46
N PHE A 233 -5.86 6.02 13.59
CA PHE A 233 -5.24 7.30 13.33
C PHE A 233 -4.01 7.54 14.23
N GLY A 234 -2.92 8.00 13.64
CA GLY A 234 -1.66 8.27 14.34
C GLY A 234 -0.83 7.02 14.66
N TYR A 235 -1.19 5.84 14.14
CA TYR A 235 -0.35 4.65 14.26
C TYR A 235 0.49 4.45 13.00
N LEU A 236 1.76 4.12 13.19
CA LEU A 236 2.75 3.90 12.14
C LEU A 236 3.41 2.53 12.34
N LEU A 237 3.57 1.76 11.26
CA LEU A 237 4.44 0.59 11.21
C LEU A 237 5.76 0.95 10.54
N SER A 238 6.85 0.47 11.14
CA SER A 238 8.20 0.54 10.55
C SER A 238 8.86 -0.83 10.54
N GLY A 239 9.62 -1.11 9.49
CA GLY A 239 10.35 -2.36 9.33
C GLY A 239 11.84 -2.12 9.25
N GLY A 240 12.59 -2.89 10.03
CA GLY A 240 14.05 -2.83 10.09
C GLY A 240 14.74 -3.65 9.01
N GLY A 241 15.92 -3.21 8.63
CA GLY A 241 16.78 -3.85 7.63
C GLY A 241 17.40 -5.18 8.12
N MET A 242 18.46 -5.59 7.46
CA MET A 242 19.03 -6.93 7.59
C MET A 242 19.58 -7.29 8.99
N GLN A 243 20.06 -6.31 9.75
CA GLN A 243 20.61 -6.54 11.10
C GLN A 243 19.55 -6.38 12.21
N ASP A 244 18.41 -5.75 11.90
CA ASP A 244 17.32 -5.50 12.84
C ASP A 244 16.24 -6.59 12.76
N MET A 245 15.73 -6.85 11.55
CA MET A 245 14.70 -7.85 11.26
C MET A 245 13.41 -7.66 12.06
N THR A 246 13.17 -6.50 12.66
CA THR A 246 11.98 -6.25 13.48
C THR A 246 10.94 -5.42 12.77
N LEU A 247 9.69 -5.70 13.06
CA LEU A 247 8.52 -4.88 12.73
C LEU A 247 8.07 -4.15 14.00
N LYS A 248 8.02 -2.83 13.96
CA LYS A 248 7.67 -2.00 15.13
C LYS A 248 6.41 -1.19 14.87
N LEU A 249 5.46 -1.27 15.80
CA LEU A 249 4.23 -0.50 15.79
C LEU A 249 4.35 0.68 16.75
N TRP A 250 4.16 1.89 16.25
CA TRP A 250 4.26 3.14 16.99
C TRP A 250 2.91 3.81 17.14
N ASN A 251 2.65 4.37 18.30
CA ASN A 251 1.62 5.37 18.49
C ASN A 251 2.27 6.76 18.46
N ILE A 252 2.12 7.46 17.34
CA ILE A 252 2.74 8.77 17.11
C ILE A 252 2.05 9.89 17.90
N ASN A 253 0.82 9.68 18.37
CA ASN A 253 0.14 10.69 19.21
C ASN A 253 0.77 10.78 20.60
N ASN A 254 1.21 9.64 21.16
CA ASN A 254 1.82 9.54 22.49
C ASN A 254 3.32 9.27 22.44
N MET A 255 3.89 9.13 21.25
CA MET A 255 5.31 8.81 21.02
C MET A 255 5.79 7.52 21.68
N THR A 256 4.93 6.51 21.73
CA THR A 256 5.24 5.23 22.36
C THR A 256 5.41 4.13 21.33
N LEU A 257 6.39 3.25 21.57
CA LEU A 257 6.48 1.95 20.92
C LEU A 257 5.39 1.06 21.54
N VAL A 258 4.45 0.63 20.70
CA VAL A 258 3.30 -0.19 21.14
C VAL A 258 3.66 -1.67 21.10
N ASP A 259 4.35 -2.09 20.01
CA ASP A 259 4.71 -3.48 19.81
C ASP A 259 5.98 -3.60 18.97
N SER A 260 6.72 -4.71 19.16
CA SER A 260 7.93 -5.01 18.41
C SER A 260 8.04 -6.52 18.17
N ILE A 261 7.99 -6.92 16.90
CA ILE A 261 7.95 -8.32 16.47
C ILE A 261 9.23 -8.65 15.70
N ASP A 262 9.94 -9.69 16.11
CA ASP A 262 11.02 -10.29 15.33
C ASP A 262 10.42 -11.10 14.17
N THR A 263 10.70 -10.68 12.95
CA THR A 263 10.28 -11.39 11.73
C THR A 263 11.32 -12.37 11.23
N SER A 264 12.48 -12.42 11.89
CA SER A 264 13.65 -13.25 11.54
C SER A 264 14.15 -13.03 10.09
N SER A 265 13.78 -11.92 9.46
CA SER A 265 14.15 -11.58 8.09
C SER A 265 14.06 -10.07 7.87
N GLN A 266 14.89 -9.54 6.96
CA GLN A 266 14.84 -8.15 6.54
C GLN A 266 13.42 -7.76 6.11
N VAL A 267 12.86 -6.68 6.65
CA VAL A 267 11.57 -6.15 6.23
C VAL A 267 11.80 -5.12 5.12
N CYS A 268 11.33 -5.44 3.92
CA CYS A 268 11.58 -4.61 2.73
C CYS A 268 10.47 -3.59 2.46
N ASN A 269 9.21 -3.97 2.63
CA ASN A 269 8.07 -3.08 2.47
C ASN A 269 6.93 -3.45 3.43
N ILE A 270 6.06 -2.47 3.68
CA ILE A 270 4.82 -2.59 4.43
C ILE A 270 3.71 -1.92 3.62
N ALA A 271 2.51 -2.51 3.61
CA ALA A 271 1.31 -1.85 3.09
C ALA A 271 0.08 -2.25 3.89
N PHE A 272 -0.66 -1.26 4.41
CA PHE A 272 -1.96 -1.49 5.04
C PHE A 272 -3.06 -1.63 3.99
N SER A 273 -3.97 -2.58 4.21
CA SER A 273 -5.23 -2.63 3.49
C SER A 273 -6.09 -1.41 3.80
N LYS A 274 -6.84 -0.91 2.82
CA LYS A 274 -7.84 0.15 3.03
C LYS A 274 -9.25 -0.41 3.29
N ILE A 275 -9.43 -1.73 3.11
CA ILE A 275 -10.75 -2.39 3.14
C ILE A 275 -10.88 -3.43 4.25
N SER A 276 -9.78 -3.90 4.84
CA SER A 276 -9.76 -4.93 5.88
C SER A 276 -8.71 -4.62 6.93
N HIS A 277 -8.91 -5.10 8.16
CA HIS A 277 -7.94 -4.96 9.26
C HIS A 277 -6.71 -5.85 9.05
N GLU A 278 -6.04 -5.65 7.92
CA GLU A 278 -4.90 -6.43 7.49
C GLU A 278 -3.79 -5.52 6.96
N PHE A 279 -2.57 -6.01 7.01
CA PHE A 279 -1.43 -5.43 6.33
C PHE A 279 -0.52 -6.50 5.79
N VAL A 280 0.33 -6.13 4.83
CA VAL A 280 1.29 -7.04 4.21
C VAL A 280 2.70 -6.52 4.46
N THR A 281 3.61 -7.45 4.69
CA THR A 281 5.06 -7.19 4.71
C THR A 281 5.77 -8.07 3.68
N THR A 282 6.78 -7.50 3.01
CA THR A 282 7.67 -8.27 2.14
C THR A 282 9.04 -8.40 2.77
N HIS A 283 9.68 -9.54 2.53
CA HIS A 283 10.88 -9.92 3.25
C HIS A 283 12.04 -10.28 2.33
N GLY A 284 13.24 -10.05 2.86
CA GLY A 284 14.51 -10.39 2.24
C GLY A 284 15.10 -11.69 2.74
N TYR A 285 16.40 -11.75 2.68
CA TYR A 285 17.24 -12.93 2.98
C TYR A 285 16.72 -13.79 4.13
N LYS A 286 16.95 -15.08 4.04
CA LYS A 286 16.47 -16.23 4.78
C LYS A 286 15.13 -16.79 4.28
N ASN A 287 14.12 -15.94 4.01
CA ASN A 287 12.78 -16.45 3.77
C ASN A 287 12.18 -16.07 2.41
N ASN A 288 12.46 -14.86 1.88
CA ASN A 288 11.89 -14.32 0.64
C ASN A 288 10.36 -14.43 0.59
N TYR A 289 9.69 -14.33 1.76
CA TYR A 289 8.26 -14.49 1.88
C TYR A 289 7.55 -13.15 1.88
N ILE A 290 6.25 -13.22 1.64
CA ILE A 290 5.31 -12.14 1.87
C ILE A 290 4.40 -12.63 2.98
N TYR A 291 4.26 -11.86 4.05
CA TYR A 291 3.35 -12.16 5.15
C TYR A 291 2.13 -11.28 5.08
N VAL A 292 0.96 -11.86 5.23
CA VAL A 292 -0.31 -11.15 5.48
C VAL A 292 -0.60 -11.24 6.96
N TRP A 293 -0.83 -10.11 7.59
CA TRP A 293 -1.00 -9.95 9.03
C TRP A 293 -2.40 -9.44 9.36
N ASP A 294 -2.89 -9.82 10.53
CA ASP A 294 -4.02 -9.17 11.19
C ASP A 294 -3.52 -7.95 11.96
N SER A 295 -4.05 -6.76 11.65
CA SER A 295 -3.62 -5.52 12.31
C SER A 295 -4.16 -5.33 13.72
N LYS A 296 -5.10 -6.16 14.18
CA LYS A 296 -5.68 -6.08 15.53
C LYS A 296 -4.79 -6.74 16.57
N ASN A 297 -4.24 -7.90 16.22
CA ASN A 297 -3.46 -8.75 17.12
C ASN A 297 -2.03 -9.00 16.65
N MET A 298 -1.63 -8.42 15.52
CA MET A 298 -0.30 -8.55 14.91
C MET A 298 0.10 -10.01 14.61
N ASN A 299 -0.88 -10.89 14.36
CA ASN A 299 -0.64 -12.28 14.00
C ASN A 299 -0.56 -12.49 12.49
N ILE A 300 0.26 -13.45 12.07
CA ILE A 300 0.37 -13.84 10.66
C ILE A 300 -0.86 -14.67 10.25
N LYS A 301 -1.65 -14.15 9.30
CA LYS A 301 -2.80 -14.85 8.70
C LYS A 301 -2.40 -15.76 7.55
N ALA A 302 -1.44 -15.32 6.73
CA ALA A 302 -0.98 -16.11 5.60
C ALA A 302 0.51 -15.84 5.28
N LYS A 303 1.12 -16.83 4.68
CA LYS A 303 2.50 -16.85 4.21
C LYS A 303 2.50 -17.18 2.72
N LEU A 304 2.87 -16.19 1.88
CA LEU A 304 2.86 -16.32 0.44
C LEU A 304 4.29 -16.65 -0.03
N LYS A 305 4.40 -17.66 -0.86
CA LYS A 305 5.68 -18.17 -1.37
C LYS A 305 5.70 -18.12 -2.90
N GLY A 306 6.85 -17.78 -3.46
CA GLY A 306 7.02 -17.83 -4.93
C GLY A 306 8.32 -17.21 -5.40
N HIS A 307 8.70 -16.04 -4.86
CA HIS A 307 9.98 -15.43 -5.21
C HIS A 307 11.17 -16.26 -4.74
N LYS A 308 12.22 -16.28 -5.57
CA LYS A 308 13.47 -17.01 -5.29
C LYS A 308 14.54 -16.15 -4.62
N LYS A 309 14.41 -14.81 -4.72
CA LYS A 309 15.27 -13.83 -4.07
C LYS A 309 14.43 -12.88 -3.20
N ARG A 310 15.09 -11.94 -2.50
CA ARG A 310 14.43 -10.98 -1.63
C ARG A 310 13.37 -10.16 -2.37
N VAL A 311 12.24 -9.93 -1.72
CA VAL A 311 11.12 -9.19 -2.28
C VAL A 311 11.26 -7.73 -1.89
N VAL A 312 11.97 -6.97 -2.71
CA VAL A 312 12.37 -5.60 -2.39
C VAL A 312 11.36 -4.54 -2.80
N TYR A 313 10.43 -4.87 -3.71
CA TYR A 313 9.45 -3.93 -4.24
C TYR A 313 8.04 -4.44 -4.02
N MET A 314 7.14 -3.53 -3.66
CA MET A 314 5.73 -3.83 -3.50
C MET A 314 4.89 -2.58 -3.75
N ALA A 315 3.73 -2.77 -4.38
CA ALA A 315 2.69 -1.76 -4.45
C ALA A 315 1.30 -2.39 -4.28
N LEU A 316 0.37 -1.60 -3.74
CA LEU A 316 -1.01 -1.99 -3.48
C LEU A 316 -1.90 -1.62 -4.69
N SER A 317 -2.81 -2.52 -5.06
CA SER A 317 -3.82 -2.22 -6.09
C SER A 317 -4.77 -1.12 -5.63
N PRO A 318 -5.38 -0.37 -6.57
CA PRO A 318 -6.28 0.74 -6.23
C PRO A 318 -7.53 0.29 -5.45
N ASP A 319 -8.00 -0.93 -5.66
CA ASP A 319 -9.10 -1.55 -4.92
C ASP A 319 -8.67 -2.14 -3.57
N SER A 320 -7.38 -2.05 -3.24
CA SER A 320 -6.77 -2.58 -2.02
C SER A 320 -7.03 -4.08 -1.76
N ARG A 321 -7.27 -4.87 -2.80
CA ARG A 321 -7.47 -6.33 -2.70
C ARG A 321 -6.23 -7.13 -3.10
N LYS A 322 -5.37 -6.52 -3.91
CA LYS A 322 -4.23 -7.18 -4.53
C LYS A 322 -2.95 -6.41 -4.25
N ILE A 323 -1.84 -7.12 -4.33
CA ILE A 323 -0.52 -6.50 -4.35
C ILE A 323 0.25 -6.96 -5.58
N VAL A 324 1.13 -6.12 -6.04
CA VAL A 324 2.22 -6.45 -6.96
C VAL A 324 3.53 -6.44 -6.18
N THR A 325 4.38 -7.42 -6.44
CA THR A 325 5.71 -7.52 -5.83
C THR A 325 6.77 -7.74 -6.89
N GLY A 326 7.95 -7.17 -6.67
CA GLY A 326 9.13 -7.38 -7.50
C GLY A 326 10.31 -7.82 -6.65
N ALA A 327 11.09 -8.71 -7.19
CA ALA A 327 12.25 -9.28 -6.51
C ALA A 327 13.48 -9.34 -7.41
N GLY A 328 14.64 -9.53 -6.79
CA GLY A 328 15.90 -9.71 -7.51
C GLY A 328 16.00 -10.99 -8.33
N ASP A 329 14.97 -11.83 -8.36
CA ASP A 329 14.81 -12.96 -9.28
C ASP A 329 14.31 -12.54 -10.66
N GLU A 330 14.26 -11.23 -10.92
CA GLU A 330 13.80 -10.62 -12.16
C GLU A 330 12.37 -11.01 -12.54
N THR A 331 11.53 -11.25 -11.51
CA THR A 331 10.10 -11.49 -11.70
C THR A 331 9.26 -10.48 -10.95
N ILE A 332 8.14 -10.12 -11.57
CA ILE A 332 7.05 -9.38 -10.92
C ILE A 332 5.89 -10.36 -10.75
N ARG A 333 5.33 -10.39 -9.53
CA ARG A 333 4.24 -11.29 -9.19
C ARG A 333 3.05 -10.53 -8.64
N LEU A 334 1.85 -10.98 -9.02
CA LEU A 334 0.60 -10.42 -8.55
C LEU A 334 -0.11 -11.43 -7.65
N TRP A 335 -0.62 -10.93 -6.52
CA TRP A 335 -1.22 -11.73 -5.46
C TRP A 335 -2.57 -11.15 -5.06
N GLU A 336 -3.51 -12.02 -4.74
CA GLU A 336 -4.73 -11.64 -4.05
C GLU A 336 -4.49 -11.79 -2.55
N THR A 337 -4.59 -10.71 -1.79
CA THR A 337 -4.14 -10.68 -0.39
C THR A 337 -5.21 -10.28 0.61
N PHE A 338 -6.11 -9.38 0.24
CA PHE A 338 -7.05 -8.76 1.16
C PHE A 338 -8.51 -8.98 0.80
N GLY A 339 -9.41 -8.74 1.77
CA GLY A 339 -10.84 -8.77 1.55
C GLY A 339 -11.49 -10.15 1.67
N TYR A 340 -10.80 -11.09 2.29
CA TYR A 340 -11.31 -12.42 2.61
C TYR A 340 -11.94 -12.50 4.01
N GLU A 341 -12.09 -11.37 4.71
CA GLU A 341 -12.81 -11.33 5.98
C GLU A 341 -14.32 -11.37 5.77
N ASN A 342 -14.93 -12.31 6.43
CA ASN A 342 -16.33 -12.49 6.76
C ASN A 342 -17.32 -11.45 6.23
N GLN A 343 -18.01 -11.74 5.17
CA GLN A 343 -19.32 -11.13 4.86
C GLN A 343 -20.35 -11.34 5.99
N ARG A 344 -20.03 -12.12 7.03
CA ARG A 344 -20.91 -12.31 8.20
C ARG A 344 -21.08 -11.06 9.06
N TYR A 345 -20.14 -10.11 9.05
CA TYR A 345 -20.26 -8.91 9.90
C TYR A 345 -21.14 -7.82 9.33
N ASN A 346 -21.34 -7.77 8.00
CA ASN A 346 -22.12 -6.72 7.38
C ASN A 346 -23.64 -7.03 7.34
N PHE A 347 -24.06 -8.30 7.46
CA PHE A 347 -25.49 -8.64 7.51
C PHE A 347 -26.16 -8.32 8.86
N TYR A 348 -25.40 -8.17 9.93
CA TYR A 348 -25.96 -7.85 11.26
C TYR A 348 -25.86 -6.37 11.64
N ASN A 349 -24.98 -5.60 10.99
CA ASN A 349 -24.83 -4.17 11.28
C ASN A 349 -25.68 -3.25 10.39
N ASP A 350 -26.25 -3.77 9.29
CA ASP A 350 -27.15 -3.00 8.41
C ASP A 350 -28.63 -3.30 8.65
N SER A 351 -28.98 -4.06 9.69
CA SER A 351 -30.36 -4.15 10.17
C SER A 351 -30.55 -3.12 11.28
N PRO A 352 -31.26 -2.00 11.06
CA PRO A 352 -31.68 -1.17 12.14
C PRO A 352 -32.70 -1.97 13.00
N ASP A 353 -32.42 -2.07 14.30
CA ASP A 353 -33.36 -2.44 15.36
C ASP A 353 -33.87 -3.89 15.39
N LEU A 354 -33.02 -4.84 15.79
CA LEU A 354 -33.48 -6.01 16.52
C LEU A 354 -32.97 -5.93 17.98
N ASN A 355 -33.72 -5.22 18.81
CA ASN A 355 -33.62 -5.30 20.27
C ASN A 355 -34.11 -6.68 20.71
N LEU A 356 -33.19 -7.59 20.98
CA LEU A 356 -33.50 -8.83 21.69
C LEU A 356 -33.60 -8.50 23.17
N GLY A 357 -34.81 -8.52 23.69
CA GLY A 357 -35.05 -8.54 25.15
C GLY A 357 -34.40 -9.76 25.79
N LYS A 358 -34.05 -9.65 27.07
CA LYS A 358 -33.35 -10.66 27.85
C LYS A 358 -34.09 -12.00 27.98
N ASP A 359 -35.31 -12.13 27.50
CA ASP A 359 -36.19 -13.28 27.70
C ASP A 359 -36.66 -13.96 26.40
N GLY A 360 -35.99 -13.73 25.30
CA GLY A 360 -36.16 -14.56 24.09
C GLY A 360 -37.48 -14.46 23.33
N ASP A 361 -38.38 -13.53 23.65
CA ASP A 361 -39.66 -13.35 22.95
C ASP A 361 -39.59 -12.22 21.92
N LEU A 362 -40.08 -12.53 20.70
CA LEU A 362 -40.20 -11.61 19.58
C LEU A 362 -41.35 -10.62 19.83
N LEU A 363 -41.03 -9.34 20.00
CA LEU A 363 -42.04 -8.27 20.01
C LEU A 363 -42.44 -7.88 18.58
N GLU A 364 -43.73 -7.88 18.31
CA GLU A 364 -44.36 -7.47 17.05
C GLU A 364 -44.07 -5.99 16.75
N ILE A 365 -43.55 -5.72 15.57
CA ILE A 365 -43.38 -4.36 15.05
C ILE A 365 -44.55 -4.02 14.16
N ASN A 366 -45.35 -3.03 14.55
CA ASN A 366 -46.40 -2.43 13.73
C ASN A 366 -45.80 -1.75 12.48
N GLN A 367 -46.20 -2.26 11.32
CA GLN A 367 -45.92 -1.60 10.05
C GLN A 367 -46.82 -0.41 9.84
N THR A 368 -46.28 0.80 9.87
CA THR A 368 -46.89 1.93 9.17
C THR A 368 -46.27 2.07 7.79
N LYS A 369 -47.16 1.99 6.80
CA LYS A 369 -46.92 2.16 5.37
C LYS A 369 -46.32 3.54 5.07
N ASN A 370 -45.27 3.59 4.29
CA ASN A 370 -45.11 4.59 3.24
C ASN A 370 -44.35 3.96 2.07
N LYS A 371 -45.14 3.65 1.04
CA LYS A 371 -44.66 3.46 -0.33
C LYS A 371 -44.55 4.84 -0.95
N GLU A 372 -43.37 5.16 -1.47
CA GLU A 372 -43.25 5.99 -2.68
C GLU A 372 -41.81 5.93 -3.23
N ASN A 373 -41.74 5.38 -4.42
CA ASN A 373 -40.90 5.70 -5.59
C ASN A 373 -39.49 6.27 -5.39
N CYS A 374 -38.50 5.50 -5.80
CA CYS A 374 -37.34 6.04 -6.54
C CYS A 374 -36.76 4.96 -7.46
N PHE A 375 -37.35 4.79 -8.63
CA PHE A 375 -36.62 4.40 -9.83
C PHE A 375 -36.32 5.69 -10.58
N THR A 376 -35.06 6.07 -10.66
CA THR A 376 -34.61 7.05 -11.65
C THR A 376 -33.47 6.45 -12.43
N ASN A 377 -33.76 6.29 -13.71
CA ASN A 377 -32.84 5.98 -14.80
C ASN A 377 -31.71 6.97 -14.85
N PHE A 378 -30.48 6.47 -14.95
CA PHE A 378 -29.37 7.24 -15.48
C PHE A 378 -29.12 6.85 -16.92
N GLU A 379 -29.59 7.70 -17.83
CA GLU A 379 -29.13 7.74 -19.21
C GLU A 379 -27.88 8.61 -19.31
N ILE A 380 -26.91 8.08 -20.03
CA ILE A 380 -25.64 8.74 -20.39
C ILE A 380 -25.91 9.70 -21.55
N ARG A 381 -25.50 10.93 -21.40
CA ARG A 381 -25.13 11.81 -22.53
C ARG A 381 -23.70 12.31 -22.37
#